data_bbd2b955d22949d97b76decc27babde8
#
_entry.id   bbd2b955d22949d97b76decc27babde8
#
_cell.length_a   1.000
_cell.length_b   1.000
_cell.length_c   1.000
_cell.angle_alpha   90.00
_cell.angle_beta   90.00
_cell.angle_gamma   90.00
#
_symmetry.space_group_name_H-M   'P 1'
#
loop_
_entity.id
_entity.type
_entity.pdbx_description
1 polymer ?
#
loop_
_entity_poly.entity_id
_entity_poly.type
_entity_poly.pdbx_seq_one_letter_code
_entity_poly.pdbx_strand_id
1 'polypeptide(L)'
;VKWRIIAALAATAVLAAVAVGYILLRPPPAPGGGGATLDGPGLLVRDTATGHLAVQRPDGSRQGSALPCARVYAAAGTGVCLRESPESYQLTVLDHDLKQLRSIPLNGVPNRARVSPTGRMVSWTVFVAGDSYNGGHFSTRSGILDTGTGTIVGTLEDFTVDGRPAAADANFWGVTFARDDNTFYATMSTGGHRSLVRGDFAARDLHPLKDDVECPSLSPDGTRIAYKKMLPDGSGWRLTVLRLSDLAETPLAESRSVDDQAAWLDDATVAYGLPHGGGKGADVWAVPADGGGAPRLLAHDAESPGALG
;
A
#
# COMPACT_ATOMS: atom_id res chain seq x y z
N VAL A 1 21.24 -49.99 20.17
CA VAL A 1 21.88 -48.81 19.52
C VAL A 1 21.81 -48.91 17.99
N LYS A 2 22.23 -50.04 17.37
CA LYS A 2 22.24 -50.19 15.90
C LYS A 2 20.87 -50.01 15.24
N TRP A 3 19.78 -50.53 15.84
CA TRP A 3 18.42 -50.41 15.31
C TRP A 3 17.92 -48.94 15.32
N ARG A 4 18.26 -48.16 16.34
CA ARG A 4 17.89 -46.72 16.42
C ARG A 4 18.60 -45.86 15.37
N ILE A 5 19.85 -46.21 15.05
CA ILE A 5 20.62 -45.57 13.97
C ILE A 5 20.03 -45.89 12.62
N ILE A 6 19.67 -47.15 12.36
CA ILE A 6 19.02 -47.55 11.10
C ILE A 6 17.65 -46.86 10.92
N ALA A 7 16.85 -46.78 11.96
CA ALA A 7 15.56 -46.07 11.93
C ALA A 7 15.73 -44.57 11.68
N ALA A 8 16.74 -43.93 12.28
CA ALA A 8 17.02 -42.51 12.05
C ALA A 8 17.47 -42.25 10.60
N LEU A 9 18.36 -43.11 10.06
CA LEU A 9 18.80 -42.99 8.66
C LEU A 9 17.66 -43.21 7.66
N ALA A 10 16.78 -44.18 7.92
CA ALA A 10 15.60 -44.42 7.11
C ALA A 10 14.62 -43.24 7.12
N ALA A 11 14.36 -42.63 8.31
CA ALA A 11 13.53 -41.46 8.44
C ALA A 11 14.12 -40.24 7.71
N THR A 12 15.43 -40.03 7.80
CA THR A 12 16.12 -38.96 7.06
C THR A 12 16.04 -39.16 5.56
N ALA A 13 16.21 -40.42 5.07
CA ALA A 13 16.09 -40.71 3.65
C ALA A 13 14.65 -40.47 3.13
N VAL A 14 13.63 -40.85 3.89
CA VAL A 14 12.23 -40.58 3.55
C VAL A 14 11.95 -39.06 3.51
N LEU A 15 12.41 -38.26 4.49
CA LEU A 15 12.25 -36.83 4.51
C LEU A 15 12.97 -36.17 3.32
N ALA A 16 14.18 -36.63 2.99
CA ALA A 16 14.91 -36.14 1.83
C ALA A 16 14.17 -36.49 0.51
N ALA A 17 13.64 -37.70 0.37
CA ALA A 17 12.85 -38.08 -0.79
C ALA A 17 11.55 -37.25 -0.92
N VAL A 18 10.85 -36.99 0.18
CA VAL A 18 9.66 -36.11 0.21
C VAL A 18 10.02 -34.68 -0.18
N ALA A 19 11.12 -34.14 0.35
CA ALA A 19 11.59 -32.79 0.01
C ALA A 19 11.97 -32.67 -1.47
N VAL A 20 12.71 -33.64 -2.01
CA VAL A 20 13.05 -33.70 -3.42
C VAL A 20 11.81 -33.90 -4.29
N GLY A 21 10.90 -34.80 -3.93
CA GLY A 21 9.62 -34.95 -4.60
C GLY A 21 8.79 -33.69 -4.61
N TYR A 22 8.72 -32.97 -3.49
CA TYR A 22 8.04 -31.66 -3.40
C TYR A 22 8.67 -30.61 -4.32
N ILE A 23 10.00 -30.56 -4.39
CA ILE A 23 10.72 -29.60 -5.27
C ILE A 23 10.48 -29.95 -6.74
N LEU A 24 10.53 -31.27 -7.10
CA LEU A 24 10.37 -31.73 -8.49
C LEU A 24 8.91 -31.69 -8.98
N LEU A 25 7.94 -31.84 -8.08
CA LEU A 25 6.51 -31.79 -8.39
C LEU A 25 5.92 -30.39 -8.25
N ARG A 26 6.68 -29.44 -7.72
CA ARG A 26 6.27 -28.05 -7.73
C ARG A 26 6.18 -27.62 -9.20
N PRO A 27 5.01 -27.22 -9.70
CA PRO A 27 4.94 -26.66 -11.05
C PRO A 27 5.96 -25.51 -11.09
N PRO A 28 6.78 -25.41 -12.16
CA PRO A 28 7.59 -24.22 -12.34
C PRO A 28 6.67 -23.02 -12.18
N PRO A 29 7.12 -21.94 -11.50
CA PRO A 29 6.36 -20.71 -11.49
C PRO A 29 5.99 -20.45 -12.93
N ALA A 30 4.68 -20.25 -13.21
CA ALA A 30 4.22 -19.94 -14.55
C ALA A 30 5.18 -18.85 -15.07
N PRO A 31 5.74 -18.99 -16.29
CA PRO A 31 6.63 -17.97 -16.78
C PRO A 31 5.85 -16.66 -16.67
N GLY A 32 6.18 -15.85 -15.67
CA GLY A 32 5.69 -14.50 -15.57
C GLY A 32 6.09 -13.89 -16.89
N GLY A 33 5.11 -13.65 -17.76
CA GLY A 33 5.37 -13.08 -19.07
C GLY A 33 6.20 -11.81 -18.83
N GLY A 34 7.52 -11.91 -19.01
CA GLY A 34 8.44 -10.82 -18.81
C GLY A 34 8.09 -9.72 -19.81
N GLY A 35 7.59 -8.60 -19.32
CA GLY A 35 7.16 -7.51 -20.17
C GLY A 35 6.40 -6.42 -19.41
N ALA A 36 6.12 -6.58 -18.11
CA ALA A 36 5.55 -5.49 -17.33
C ALA A 36 6.53 -4.33 -17.25
N THR A 37 6.07 -3.14 -17.66
CA THR A 37 6.77 -1.86 -17.48
C THR A 37 5.80 -0.85 -16.91
N LEU A 38 6.31 0.22 -16.30
CA LEU A 38 5.50 1.33 -15.82
C LEU A 38 5.16 2.35 -16.91
N ASP A 39 5.64 2.11 -18.16
CA ASP A 39 5.40 3.00 -19.28
C ASP A 39 4.02 2.78 -19.88
N GLY A 40 3.42 3.90 -20.35
CA GLY A 40 2.14 3.93 -21.03
C GLY A 40 0.95 3.65 -20.11
N PRO A 41 -0.27 3.81 -20.66
CA PRO A 41 -1.49 3.70 -19.88
C PRO A 41 -1.73 2.27 -19.37
N GLY A 42 -2.21 2.16 -18.15
CA GLY A 42 -2.52 0.88 -17.53
C GLY A 42 -2.92 0.99 -16.07
N LEU A 43 -3.25 -0.14 -15.49
CA LEU A 43 -3.53 -0.30 -14.08
C LEU A 43 -2.43 -1.16 -13.47
N LEU A 44 -1.56 -0.55 -12.67
CA LEU A 44 -0.63 -1.28 -11.82
C LEU A 44 -1.42 -2.00 -10.73
N VAL A 45 -1.09 -3.26 -10.48
CA VAL A 45 -1.70 -4.07 -9.42
C VAL A 45 -0.67 -5.02 -8.81
N ARG A 46 -0.98 -5.51 -7.63
CA ARG A 46 -0.45 -6.77 -7.14
C ARG A 46 -1.41 -7.88 -7.56
N ASP A 47 -0.94 -8.83 -8.33
CA ASP A 47 -1.69 -10.04 -8.67
C ASP A 47 -1.78 -10.94 -7.42
N THR A 48 -2.99 -11.25 -6.96
CA THR A 48 -3.19 -11.99 -5.70
C THR A 48 -3.00 -13.49 -5.85
N ALA A 49 -3.08 -14.04 -7.08
CA ALA A 49 -2.84 -15.45 -7.34
C ALA A 49 -1.33 -15.78 -7.30
N THR A 50 -0.49 -14.87 -7.79
CA THR A 50 0.97 -15.07 -7.85
C THR A 50 1.73 -14.31 -6.75
N GLY A 51 1.14 -13.26 -6.19
CA GLY A 51 1.81 -12.34 -5.26
C GLY A 51 2.76 -11.34 -5.92
N HIS A 52 2.77 -11.27 -7.26
CA HIS A 52 3.71 -10.46 -8.01
C HIS A 52 3.11 -9.13 -8.47
N LEU A 53 3.98 -8.15 -8.72
CA LEU A 53 3.63 -6.93 -9.44
C LEU A 53 3.18 -7.28 -10.86
N ALA A 54 2.07 -6.70 -11.31
CA ALA A 54 1.56 -6.83 -12.66
C ALA A 54 0.96 -5.50 -13.16
N VAL A 55 0.87 -5.37 -14.47
CA VAL A 55 0.22 -4.23 -15.14
C VAL A 55 -0.88 -4.76 -16.06
N GLN A 56 -2.11 -4.33 -15.83
CA GLN A 56 -3.23 -4.58 -16.72
C GLN A 56 -3.33 -3.43 -17.72
N ARG A 57 -3.25 -3.76 -19.02
CA ARG A 57 -3.31 -2.80 -20.12
C ARG A 57 -4.76 -2.50 -20.50
N PRO A 58 -5.02 -1.36 -21.23
CA PRO A 58 -6.36 -0.99 -21.65
C PRO A 58 -7.04 -2.02 -22.55
N ASP A 59 -6.29 -2.84 -23.28
CA ASP A 59 -6.78 -3.96 -24.10
C ASP A 59 -7.23 -5.18 -23.29
N GLY A 60 -7.12 -5.11 -21.95
CA GLY A 60 -7.45 -6.20 -21.03
C GLY A 60 -6.33 -7.20 -20.81
N SER A 61 -5.20 -7.11 -21.52
CA SER A 61 -4.04 -7.98 -21.28
C SER A 61 -3.38 -7.67 -19.94
N ARG A 62 -2.88 -8.69 -19.22
CA ARG A 62 -2.14 -8.54 -17.98
C ARG A 62 -0.70 -8.97 -18.19
N GLN A 63 0.20 -8.02 -18.01
CA GLN A 63 1.65 -8.21 -18.09
C GLN A 63 2.18 -8.45 -16.66
N GLY A 64 2.68 -9.64 -16.39
CA GLY A 64 3.28 -9.99 -15.11
C GLY A 64 4.75 -9.60 -15.01
N SER A 65 5.26 -9.50 -13.80
CA SER A 65 6.68 -9.39 -13.50
C SER A 65 7.16 -10.58 -12.65
N ALA A 66 8.47 -10.70 -12.47
CA ALA A 66 9.06 -11.67 -11.53
C ALA A 66 9.21 -11.10 -10.10
N LEU A 67 8.65 -9.91 -9.81
CA LEU A 67 8.81 -9.22 -8.54
C LEU A 67 7.69 -9.61 -7.55
N PRO A 68 7.97 -10.42 -6.51
CA PRO A 68 7.03 -10.65 -5.44
C PRO A 68 6.92 -9.39 -4.58
N CYS A 69 5.71 -8.89 -4.38
CA CYS A 69 5.42 -7.69 -3.61
C CYS A 69 4.26 -7.93 -2.65
N ALA A 70 4.34 -7.40 -1.43
CA ALA A 70 3.22 -7.33 -0.51
C ALA A 70 2.32 -6.12 -0.81
N ARG A 71 2.92 -5.03 -1.29
CA ARG A 71 2.24 -3.80 -1.75
C ARG A 71 3.00 -3.19 -2.92
N VAL A 72 2.27 -2.55 -3.81
CA VAL A 72 2.83 -1.84 -4.98
C VAL A 72 2.16 -0.49 -5.15
N TYR A 73 2.89 0.46 -5.69
CA TYR A 73 2.35 1.71 -6.24
C TYR A 73 3.33 2.29 -7.24
N ALA A 74 2.87 3.10 -8.19
CA ALA A 74 3.74 3.82 -9.10
C ALA A 74 3.12 5.13 -9.57
N ALA A 75 3.99 6.10 -9.91
CA ALA A 75 3.65 7.33 -10.58
C ALA A 75 4.87 7.86 -11.34
N ALA A 76 4.67 8.49 -12.47
CA ALA A 76 5.71 9.15 -13.29
C ALA A 76 6.95 8.27 -13.53
N GLY A 77 6.75 6.98 -13.86
CA GLY A 77 7.85 6.06 -14.15
C GLY A 77 8.64 5.56 -12.92
N THR A 78 8.30 6.02 -11.72
CA THR A 78 8.86 5.50 -10.46
C THR A 78 7.90 4.51 -9.82
N GLY A 79 8.37 3.32 -9.52
CA GLY A 79 7.61 2.28 -8.84
C GLY A 79 8.12 2.02 -7.43
N VAL A 80 7.24 1.49 -6.58
CA VAL A 80 7.60 0.95 -5.26
C VAL A 80 7.00 -0.42 -5.07
N CYS A 81 7.79 -1.30 -4.47
CA CYS A 81 7.42 -2.64 -4.06
C CYS A 81 7.85 -2.86 -2.61
N LEU A 82 6.89 -3.06 -1.73
CA LEU A 82 7.16 -3.56 -0.38
C LEU A 82 7.20 -5.08 -0.46
N ARG A 83 8.30 -5.70 -0.07
CA ARG A 83 8.49 -7.15 -0.21
C ARG A 83 9.28 -7.75 0.94
N GLU A 84 9.19 -9.07 1.06
CA GLU A 84 10.03 -9.84 1.97
C GLU A 84 11.51 -9.73 1.60
N SER A 85 12.35 -9.76 2.60
CA SER A 85 13.82 -9.88 2.51
C SER A 85 14.27 -10.99 3.47
N PRO A 86 15.52 -11.50 3.36
CA PRO A 86 16.01 -12.58 4.22
C PRO A 86 15.89 -12.28 5.73
N GLU A 87 15.97 -11.01 6.11
CA GLU A 87 15.95 -10.62 7.53
C GLU A 87 14.57 -10.15 8.01
N SER A 88 13.73 -9.57 7.12
CA SER A 88 12.41 -9.05 7.45
C SER A 88 11.67 -8.61 6.17
N TYR A 89 11.54 -7.30 5.97
CA TYR A 89 10.92 -6.67 4.80
C TYR A 89 11.78 -5.52 4.28
N GLN A 90 11.52 -5.12 3.06
CA GLN A 90 12.17 -3.96 2.45
C GLN A 90 11.23 -3.19 1.53
N LEU A 91 11.43 -1.88 1.46
CA LEU A 91 10.96 -1.05 0.37
C LEU A 91 11.96 -1.15 -0.78
N THR A 92 11.52 -1.47 -1.97
CA THR A 92 12.30 -1.40 -3.20
C THR A 92 11.74 -0.30 -4.08
N VAL A 93 12.57 0.68 -4.43
CA VAL A 93 12.27 1.71 -5.45
C VAL A 93 12.69 1.17 -6.80
N LEU A 94 11.82 1.28 -7.79
CA LEU A 94 11.96 0.72 -9.13
C LEU A 94 11.95 1.85 -10.17
N ASP A 95 12.67 1.66 -11.27
CA ASP A 95 12.51 2.46 -12.48
C ASP A 95 11.33 1.98 -13.35
N HIS A 96 11.12 2.63 -14.49
CA HIS A 96 10.05 2.31 -15.42
C HIS A 96 10.15 0.88 -16.01
N ASP A 97 11.34 0.29 -16.09
CA ASP A 97 11.61 -1.09 -16.50
C ASP A 97 11.55 -2.10 -15.36
N LEU A 98 11.09 -1.67 -14.17
CA LEU A 98 11.05 -2.44 -12.94
C LEU A 98 12.43 -2.88 -12.42
N LYS A 99 13.51 -2.21 -12.81
CA LYS A 99 14.83 -2.43 -12.25
C LYS A 99 14.94 -1.73 -10.90
N GLN A 100 15.58 -2.39 -9.96
CA GLN A 100 15.79 -1.83 -8.63
C GLN A 100 16.76 -0.67 -8.67
N LEU A 101 16.32 0.52 -8.26
CA LEU A 101 17.14 1.71 -8.06
C LEU A 101 17.68 1.79 -6.64
N ARG A 102 16.83 1.45 -5.65
CA ARG A 102 17.17 1.57 -4.23
C ARG A 102 16.42 0.53 -3.41
N SER A 103 16.99 0.16 -2.26
CA SER A 103 16.32 -0.66 -1.25
C SER A 103 16.50 -0.03 0.14
N ILE A 104 15.45 -0.08 0.95
CA ILE A 104 15.42 0.41 2.34
C ILE A 104 14.87 -0.73 3.21
N PRO A 105 15.63 -1.21 4.21
CA PRO A 105 15.13 -2.19 5.17
C PRO A 105 13.93 -1.63 5.95
N LEU A 106 12.94 -2.47 6.20
CA LEU A 106 11.74 -2.12 6.94
C LEU A 106 11.60 -3.02 8.17
N ASN A 107 11.39 -2.41 9.32
CA ASN A 107 11.13 -3.11 10.57
C ASN A 107 9.62 -3.15 10.83
N GLY A 108 8.92 -4.10 10.22
CA GLY A 108 7.48 -4.28 10.38
C GLY A 108 6.80 -4.84 9.14
N VAL A 109 5.54 -5.25 9.30
CA VAL A 109 4.76 -5.88 8.22
C VAL A 109 4.26 -4.80 7.25
N PRO A 110 4.52 -4.92 5.92
CA PRO A 110 4.07 -3.97 4.92
C PRO A 110 2.56 -3.73 4.93
N ASN A 111 2.18 -2.45 4.89
CA ASN A 111 0.77 -2.07 4.88
C ASN A 111 0.41 -1.17 3.67
N ARG A 112 1.08 -0.02 3.52
CA ARG A 112 0.79 0.97 2.47
C ARG A 112 2.07 1.48 1.82
N ALA A 113 1.97 1.89 0.55
CA ALA A 113 3.05 2.56 -0.18
C ALA A 113 2.47 3.59 -1.14
N ARG A 114 3.18 4.70 -1.35
CA ARG A 114 2.82 5.74 -2.31
C ARG A 114 4.06 6.34 -2.97
N VAL A 115 3.84 6.83 -4.17
CA VAL A 115 4.79 7.66 -4.94
C VAL A 115 4.09 8.98 -5.25
N SER A 116 4.81 10.10 -5.18
CA SER A 116 4.25 11.40 -5.55
C SER A 116 3.93 11.47 -7.06
N PRO A 117 3.03 12.39 -7.48
CA PRO A 117 2.69 12.56 -8.88
C PRO A 117 3.87 12.91 -9.79
N THR A 118 4.99 13.36 -9.23
CA THR A 118 6.25 13.66 -9.96
C THR A 118 7.19 12.45 -10.02
N GLY A 119 6.93 11.39 -9.24
CA GLY A 119 7.82 10.24 -9.10
C GLY A 119 8.95 10.44 -8.08
N ARG A 120 9.08 11.64 -7.48
CA ARG A 120 10.21 11.98 -6.60
C ARG A 120 10.05 11.51 -5.16
N MET A 121 8.88 11.76 -4.55
CA MET A 121 8.65 11.38 -3.15
C MET A 121 8.06 9.98 -3.07
N VAL A 122 8.57 9.18 -2.14
CA VAL A 122 8.13 7.82 -1.88
C VAL A 122 7.79 7.67 -0.42
N SER A 123 6.66 7.06 -0.09
CA SER A 123 6.31 6.74 1.29
C SER A 123 5.97 5.27 1.47
N TRP A 124 6.12 4.82 2.71
CA TRP A 124 5.70 3.50 3.16
C TRP A 124 5.05 3.58 4.54
N THR A 125 4.20 2.62 4.83
CA THR A 125 3.67 2.37 6.17
C THR A 125 3.85 0.89 6.48
N VAL A 126 4.34 0.57 7.67
CA VAL A 126 4.45 -0.79 8.20
C VAL A 126 3.71 -0.89 9.53
N PHE A 127 3.17 -2.08 9.81
CA PHE A 127 2.72 -2.44 11.15
C PHE A 127 3.93 -2.90 11.98
N VAL A 128 4.05 -2.37 13.17
CA VAL A 128 5.09 -2.77 14.14
C VAL A 128 4.43 -3.40 15.36
N ALA A 129 5.04 -4.48 15.86
CA ALA A 129 4.60 -5.15 17.08
C ALA A 129 5.48 -4.70 18.26
N GLY A 130 4.90 -4.52 19.44
CA GLY A 130 5.65 -4.35 20.67
C GLY A 130 5.94 -2.93 21.13
N ASP A 131 5.45 -1.89 20.45
CA ASP A 131 5.49 -0.53 20.99
C ASP A 131 4.47 -0.43 22.13
N SER A 132 4.97 -0.32 23.35
CA SER A 132 4.23 -0.43 24.63
C SER A 132 3.16 0.64 24.85
N TYR A 133 3.04 1.61 23.96
CA TYR A 133 2.20 2.79 24.14
C TYR A 133 0.70 2.54 23.90
N ASN A 134 0.35 1.46 23.18
CA ASN A 134 -1.03 1.23 22.73
C ASN A 134 -1.73 0.01 23.37
N GLY A 135 -1.30 -0.48 24.52
CA GLY A 135 -2.09 -1.46 25.31
C GLY A 135 -2.55 -2.71 24.52
N GLY A 136 -1.75 -3.20 23.55
CA GLY A 136 -2.09 -4.36 22.72
C GLY A 136 -2.71 -4.01 21.35
N HIS A 137 -2.81 -2.75 20.98
CA HIS A 137 -3.21 -2.30 19.63
C HIS A 137 -2.01 -2.26 18.68
N PHE A 138 -2.28 -2.39 17.37
CA PHE A 138 -1.25 -2.26 16.33
C PHE A 138 -0.70 -0.84 16.32
N SER A 139 0.62 -0.72 16.36
CA SER A 139 1.33 0.51 16.06
C SER A 139 1.72 0.52 14.59
N THR A 140 1.78 1.70 14.00
CA THR A 140 2.25 1.88 12.62
C THR A 140 3.53 2.71 12.63
N ARG A 141 4.33 2.53 11.58
CA ARG A 141 5.46 3.41 11.30
C ARG A 141 5.43 3.81 9.84
N SER A 142 5.35 5.11 9.59
CA SER A 142 5.31 5.68 8.24
C SER A 142 6.54 6.52 7.98
N GLY A 143 7.24 6.23 6.89
CA GLY A 143 8.41 6.99 6.46
C GLY A 143 8.24 7.58 5.08
N ILE A 144 9.11 8.55 4.77
CA ILE A 144 9.19 9.23 3.48
C ILE A 144 10.64 9.26 3.00
N LEU A 145 10.84 8.96 1.72
CA LEU A 145 12.08 9.12 0.98
C LEU A 145 11.89 10.19 -0.09
N ASP A 146 12.77 11.18 -0.13
CA ASP A 146 13.01 12.02 -1.30
C ASP A 146 14.07 11.35 -2.19
N THR A 147 13.67 10.81 -3.34
CA THR A 147 14.60 10.11 -4.24
C THR A 147 15.60 11.06 -4.91
N GLY A 148 15.24 12.34 -5.06
CA GLY A 148 16.10 13.36 -5.68
C GLY A 148 17.27 13.77 -4.81
N THR A 149 17.05 13.93 -3.50
CA THR A 149 18.11 14.30 -2.53
C THR A 149 18.69 13.09 -1.79
N GLY A 150 17.98 11.97 -1.78
CA GLY A 150 18.29 10.80 -0.97
C GLY A 150 17.91 10.94 0.50
N THR A 151 17.23 12.02 0.89
CA THR A 151 16.79 12.27 2.27
C THR A 151 15.74 11.25 2.69
N ILE A 152 15.96 10.63 3.83
CA ILE A 152 15.01 9.67 4.44
C ILE A 152 14.52 10.24 5.78
N VAL A 153 13.21 10.29 5.94
CA VAL A 153 12.54 10.41 7.22
C VAL A 153 11.97 9.03 7.54
N GLY A 154 12.53 8.38 8.55
CA GLY A 154 12.18 6.99 8.90
C GLY A 154 10.83 6.85 9.54
N THR A 155 10.34 7.91 10.18
CA THR A 155 9.05 7.94 10.87
C THR A 155 8.49 9.35 10.95
N LEU A 156 7.15 9.49 10.80
CA LEU A 156 6.44 10.77 10.92
C LEU A 156 6.28 11.22 12.39
N GLU A 157 6.52 10.37 13.37
CA GLU A 157 6.58 10.72 14.78
C GLU A 157 7.72 11.71 15.10
N ASP A 158 8.71 11.85 14.20
CA ASP A 158 9.78 12.85 14.30
C ASP A 158 9.34 14.26 13.84
N PHE A 159 8.10 14.42 13.35
CA PHE A 159 7.54 15.71 12.96
C PHE A 159 6.88 16.39 14.14
N THR A 160 6.80 17.72 14.06
CA THR A 160 5.94 18.49 14.97
C THR A 160 4.48 18.46 14.50
N VAL A 161 3.56 18.71 15.43
CA VAL A 161 2.15 18.93 15.16
C VAL A 161 1.80 20.34 15.66
N ASP A 162 1.48 21.26 14.75
CA ASP A 162 1.29 22.69 15.05
C ASP A 162 2.48 23.28 15.82
N GLY A 163 3.71 22.95 15.37
CA GLY A 163 4.96 23.44 15.95
C GLY A 163 5.33 22.82 17.30
N ARG A 164 4.64 21.77 17.76
CA ARG A 164 4.93 21.06 19.01
C ARG A 164 5.31 19.60 18.71
N PRO A 165 6.14 18.97 19.56
CA PRO A 165 6.40 17.54 19.40
C PRO A 165 5.10 16.73 19.30
N ALA A 166 5.07 15.74 18.41
CA ALA A 166 3.94 14.81 18.35
C ALA A 166 3.70 14.16 19.72
N ALA A 167 2.45 13.85 20.01
CA ALA A 167 2.10 13.14 21.25
C ALA A 167 2.76 11.77 21.29
N ALA A 168 3.09 11.28 22.48
CA ALA A 168 3.81 10.01 22.66
C ALA A 168 3.03 8.79 22.11
N ASP A 169 1.70 8.87 22.01
CA ASP A 169 0.82 7.85 21.47
C ASP A 169 0.46 8.09 20.00
N ALA A 170 1.07 9.10 19.34
CA ALA A 170 0.77 9.42 17.96
C ALA A 170 1.23 8.28 17.02
N ASN A 171 0.36 7.92 16.10
CA ASN A 171 0.63 6.98 15.02
C ASN A 171 0.21 7.58 13.69
N PHE A 172 0.95 7.27 12.61
CA PHE A 172 0.71 7.84 11.30
C PHE A 172 0.64 6.74 10.23
N TRP A 173 -0.29 6.89 9.27
CA TRP A 173 -0.38 5.99 8.12
C TRP A 173 -1.05 6.62 6.90
N GLY A 174 -0.97 5.94 5.75
CA GLY A 174 -1.69 6.30 4.56
C GLY A 174 -1.23 7.61 3.93
N VAL A 175 0.08 7.84 3.83
CA VAL A 175 0.64 9.05 3.20
C VAL A 175 0.23 9.17 1.74
N THR A 176 -0.10 10.37 1.29
CA THR A 176 -0.32 10.75 -0.11
C THR A 176 0.26 12.15 -0.37
N PHE A 177 0.77 12.40 -1.57
CA PHE A 177 1.56 13.60 -1.88
C PHE A 177 0.84 14.55 -2.82
N ALA A 178 1.07 15.85 -2.64
CA ALA A 178 0.78 16.86 -3.65
C ALA A 178 1.90 16.91 -4.73
N ARG A 179 1.66 17.69 -5.80
CA ARG A 179 2.62 17.82 -6.91
C ARG A 179 3.86 18.64 -6.59
N ASP A 180 3.87 19.37 -5.49
CA ASP A 180 4.98 20.23 -5.08
C ASP A 180 6.13 19.45 -4.40
N ASP A 181 5.97 18.13 -4.22
CA ASP A 181 6.92 17.24 -3.54
C ASP A 181 7.29 17.68 -2.12
N ASN A 182 6.48 18.54 -1.52
CA ASN A 182 6.63 19.05 -0.17
C ASN A 182 5.36 18.82 0.67
N THR A 183 4.21 19.19 0.13
CA THR A 183 2.92 18.99 0.80
C THR A 183 2.50 17.53 0.69
N PHE A 184 2.12 16.95 1.81
CA PHE A 184 1.53 15.63 1.86
C PHE A 184 0.35 15.59 2.84
N TYR A 185 -0.43 14.52 2.76
CA TYR A 185 -1.51 14.24 3.70
C TYR A 185 -1.32 12.83 4.27
N ALA A 186 -1.72 12.64 5.51
CA ALA A 186 -1.68 11.35 6.19
C ALA A 186 -2.81 11.26 7.22
N THR A 187 -3.07 10.06 7.72
CA THR A 187 -3.84 9.87 8.94
C THR A 187 -2.92 9.96 10.13
N MET A 188 -3.31 10.73 11.13
CA MET A 188 -2.74 10.72 12.47
C MET A 188 -3.76 10.13 13.45
N SER A 189 -3.32 9.24 14.33
CA SER A 189 -4.12 8.76 15.47
C SER A 189 -3.41 9.14 16.76
N THR A 190 -4.13 9.79 17.68
CA THR A 190 -3.68 10.11 19.03
C THR A 190 -4.88 10.25 19.95
N GLY A 191 -4.77 9.88 21.23
CA GLY A 191 -5.87 9.99 22.20
C GLY A 191 -7.13 9.22 21.79
N GLY A 192 -7.02 8.19 20.95
CA GLY A 192 -8.15 7.43 20.42
C GLY A 192 -8.89 8.11 19.25
N HIS A 193 -8.47 9.28 18.81
CA HIS A 193 -9.01 10.02 17.66
C HIS A 193 -8.15 9.81 16.42
N ARG A 194 -8.78 9.82 15.24
CA ARG A 194 -8.12 9.74 13.93
C ARG A 194 -8.40 10.99 13.15
N SER A 195 -7.37 11.66 12.68
CA SER A 195 -7.50 12.93 11.94
C SER A 195 -6.67 12.90 10.65
N LEU A 196 -7.19 13.54 9.62
CA LEU A 196 -6.40 13.94 8.47
C LEU A 196 -5.43 15.03 8.90
N VAL A 197 -4.15 14.85 8.64
CA VAL A 197 -3.16 15.89 8.78
C VAL A 197 -2.63 16.32 7.42
N ARG A 198 -2.34 17.61 7.25
CA ARG A 198 -1.54 18.15 6.16
C ARG A 198 -0.12 18.34 6.65
N GLY A 199 0.83 17.72 5.96
CA GLY A 199 2.25 17.79 6.28
C GLY A 199 3.01 18.73 5.35
N ASP A 200 4.03 19.38 5.89
CA ASP A 200 5.10 20.07 5.20
C ASP A 200 6.40 19.27 5.40
N PHE A 201 6.91 18.66 4.33
CA PHE A 201 8.08 17.79 4.42
C PHE A 201 9.36 18.57 4.78
N ALA A 202 9.55 19.76 4.23
CA ALA A 202 10.73 20.58 4.46
C ALA A 202 10.74 21.17 5.87
N ALA A 203 9.58 21.66 6.35
CA ALA A 203 9.42 22.21 7.70
C ALA A 203 9.34 21.11 8.77
N ARG A 204 9.06 19.85 8.38
CA ARG A 204 8.77 18.74 9.29
C ARG A 204 7.64 19.05 10.28
N ASP A 205 6.57 19.62 9.78
CA ASP A 205 5.42 20.00 10.58
C ASP A 205 4.12 19.46 9.99
N LEU A 206 3.17 19.14 10.86
CA LEU A 206 1.89 18.54 10.55
C LEU A 206 0.78 19.41 11.12
N HIS A 207 -0.28 19.64 10.35
CA HIS A 207 -1.45 20.41 10.76
C HIS A 207 -2.71 19.55 10.65
N PRO A 208 -3.42 19.26 11.75
CA PRO A 208 -4.70 18.56 11.72
C PRO A 208 -5.76 19.39 10.97
N LEU A 209 -6.51 18.71 10.10
CA LEU A 209 -7.53 19.36 9.25
C LEU A 209 -8.95 18.86 9.55
N LYS A 210 -9.13 17.55 9.71
CA LYS A 210 -10.46 16.93 9.76
C LYS A 210 -10.39 15.59 10.47
N ASP A 211 -11.30 15.38 11.42
CA ASP A 211 -11.42 14.09 12.12
C ASP A 211 -12.13 13.04 11.28
N ASP A 212 -11.95 11.78 11.67
CA ASP A 212 -12.53 10.58 11.07
C ASP A 212 -12.12 10.32 9.62
N VAL A 213 -10.87 10.67 9.26
CA VAL A 213 -10.30 10.42 7.94
C VAL A 213 -9.16 9.40 8.04
N GLU A 214 -9.32 8.25 7.38
CA GLU A 214 -8.30 7.20 7.37
C GLU A 214 -7.83 6.85 5.95
N CYS A 215 -6.53 6.58 5.81
CA CYS A 215 -5.88 6.20 4.55
C CYS A 215 -6.20 7.16 3.39
N PRO A 216 -5.87 8.45 3.51
CA PRO A 216 -6.17 9.45 2.49
C PRO A 216 -5.44 9.15 1.18
N SER A 217 -6.08 9.53 0.07
CA SER A 217 -5.53 9.53 -1.28
C SER A 217 -5.93 10.82 -1.98
N LEU A 218 -4.96 11.67 -2.31
CA LEU A 218 -5.18 12.96 -2.96
C LEU A 218 -5.52 12.76 -4.43
N SER A 219 -6.52 13.48 -4.92
CA SER A 219 -6.90 13.48 -6.35
C SER A 219 -5.79 14.10 -7.21
N PRO A 220 -5.69 13.73 -8.52
CA PRO A 220 -4.69 14.29 -9.42
C PRO A 220 -4.73 15.81 -9.54
N ASP A 221 -5.92 16.43 -9.44
CA ASP A 221 -6.12 17.88 -9.43
C ASP A 221 -5.77 18.55 -8.07
N GLY A 222 -5.48 17.74 -7.03
CA GLY A 222 -5.10 18.23 -5.71
C GLY A 222 -6.23 18.86 -4.90
N THR A 223 -7.51 18.72 -5.31
CA THR A 223 -8.65 19.39 -4.69
C THR A 223 -9.47 18.54 -3.74
N ARG A 224 -9.31 17.20 -3.82
CA ARG A 224 -10.12 16.23 -3.07
C ARG A 224 -9.26 15.09 -2.51
N ILE A 225 -9.76 14.49 -1.45
CA ILE A 225 -9.16 13.30 -0.83
C ILE A 225 -10.20 12.18 -0.81
N ALA A 226 -9.89 11.04 -1.44
CA ALA A 226 -10.61 9.80 -1.21
C ALA A 226 -10.04 9.12 0.04
N TYR A 227 -10.91 8.62 0.91
CA TYR A 227 -10.51 8.03 2.19
C TYR A 227 -11.54 7.02 2.70
N LYS A 228 -11.15 6.21 3.66
CA LYS A 228 -12.07 5.33 4.37
C LYS A 228 -12.56 6.01 5.65
N LYS A 229 -13.88 6.12 5.79
CA LYS A 229 -14.54 6.64 6.98
C LYS A 229 -15.13 5.48 7.77
N MET A 230 -14.82 5.40 9.06
CA MET A 230 -15.40 4.36 9.91
C MET A 230 -16.91 4.55 10.01
N LEU A 231 -17.66 3.47 9.90
CA LEU A 231 -19.11 3.47 10.12
C LEU A 231 -19.39 3.73 11.61
N PRO A 232 -20.53 4.42 11.95
CA PRO A 232 -20.84 4.78 13.33
C PRO A 232 -20.95 3.60 14.30
N ASP A 233 -21.31 2.43 13.78
CA ASP A 233 -21.43 1.18 14.56
C ASP A 233 -20.11 0.40 14.65
N GLY A 234 -19.03 0.90 14.04
CA GLY A 234 -17.72 0.24 14.00
C GLY A 234 -17.66 -1.01 13.13
N SER A 235 -18.70 -1.33 12.35
CA SER A 235 -18.78 -2.56 11.54
C SER A 235 -17.86 -2.57 10.30
N GLY A 236 -17.24 -1.43 9.94
CA GLY A 236 -16.39 -1.31 8.78
C GLY A 236 -16.18 0.13 8.32
N TRP A 237 -15.79 0.27 7.07
CA TRP A 237 -15.45 1.57 6.47
C TRP A 237 -16.28 1.86 5.24
N ARG A 238 -16.72 3.11 5.13
CA ARG A 238 -17.34 3.68 3.93
C ARG A 238 -16.29 4.46 3.16
N LEU A 239 -16.12 4.13 1.87
CA LEU A 239 -15.31 4.94 0.97
C LEU A 239 -15.99 6.29 0.74
N THR A 240 -15.28 7.38 1.00
CA THR A 240 -15.80 8.75 1.03
C THR A 240 -14.80 9.69 0.35
N VAL A 241 -15.28 10.75 -0.29
CA VAL A 241 -14.46 11.83 -0.85
C VAL A 241 -14.67 13.09 -0.02
N LEU A 242 -13.56 13.71 0.41
CA LEU A 242 -13.50 15.01 1.08
C LEU A 242 -13.06 16.06 0.10
N ARG A 243 -13.78 17.19 0.00
CA ARG A 243 -13.34 18.38 -0.72
C ARG A 243 -12.49 19.26 0.20
N LEU A 244 -11.26 19.57 -0.23
CA LEU A 244 -10.30 20.28 0.64
C LEU A 244 -10.66 21.75 0.89
N SER A 245 -11.42 22.38 -0.01
CA SER A 245 -11.74 23.83 0.11
C SER A 245 -12.74 24.17 1.22
N ASP A 246 -13.63 23.23 1.54
CA ASP A 246 -14.73 23.45 2.51
C ASP A 246 -14.95 22.24 3.45
N LEU A 247 -14.14 21.21 3.30
CA LEU A 247 -14.21 19.95 4.05
C LEU A 247 -15.56 19.22 3.92
N ALA A 248 -16.28 19.46 2.82
CA ALA A 248 -17.51 18.77 2.51
C ALA A 248 -17.25 17.31 2.12
N GLU A 249 -18.05 16.38 2.67
CA GLU A 249 -17.91 14.95 2.48
C GLU A 249 -18.96 14.41 1.50
N THR A 250 -18.54 13.52 0.61
CA THR A 250 -19.41 12.80 -0.33
C THR A 250 -19.16 11.30 -0.16
N PRO A 251 -20.07 10.56 0.51
CA PRO A 251 -19.99 9.09 0.55
C PRO A 251 -20.13 8.52 -0.87
N LEU A 252 -19.27 7.58 -1.24
CA LEU A 252 -19.33 6.95 -2.56
C LEU A 252 -20.38 5.84 -2.62
N ALA A 253 -20.77 5.44 -3.84
CA ALA A 253 -21.80 4.43 -4.08
C ALA A 253 -21.37 3.00 -3.70
N GLU A 254 -20.10 2.76 -3.38
CA GLU A 254 -19.64 1.49 -2.82
C GLU A 254 -20.20 1.28 -1.40
N SER A 255 -21.03 0.26 -1.24
CA SER A 255 -21.69 -0.05 0.04
C SER A 255 -20.96 -1.10 0.88
N ARG A 256 -20.05 -1.86 0.27
CA ARG A 256 -19.20 -2.84 0.97
C ARG A 256 -18.15 -2.12 1.80
N SER A 257 -17.68 -2.76 2.86
CA SER A 257 -16.57 -2.22 3.66
C SER A 257 -15.27 -2.24 2.87
N VAL A 258 -14.66 -1.07 2.68
CA VAL A 258 -13.38 -0.92 1.99
C VAL A 258 -12.28 -0.61 3.00
N ASP A 259 -11.44 -1.60 3.33
CA ASP A 259 -10.26 -1.44 4.18
C ASP A 259 -9.00 -1.36 3.34
N ASP A 260 -8.92 -0.37 2.46
CA ASP A 260 -7.75 -0.13 1.62
C ASP A 260 -7.43 1.37 1.53
N GLN A 261 -6.24 1.71 1.06
CA GLN A 261 -5.92 3.06 0.61
C GLN A 261 -6.26 3.15 -0.87
N ALA A 262 -7.38 3.79 -1.18
CA ALA A 262 -7.86 3.94 -2.53
C ALA A 262 -6.86 4.69 -3.43
N ALA A 263 -6.95 4.49 -4.74
CA ALA A 263 -6.18 5.22 -5.75
C ALA A 263 -7.12 5.95 -6.70
N TRP A 264 -6.72 7.13 -7.17
CA TRP A 264 -7.42 7.82 -8.23
C TRP A 264 -6.94 7.30 -9.59
N LEU A 265 -7.87 6.99 -10.49
CA LEU A 265 -7.56 6.66 -11.89
C LEU A 265 -7.46 7.94 -12.71
N ASP A 266 -8.31 8.88 -12.40
CA ASP A 266 -8.43 10.23 -12.94
C ASP A 266 -9.15 11.12 -11.90
N ASP A 267 -9.48 12.36 -12.24
CA ASP A 267 -10.19 13.25 -11.30
C ASP A 267 -11.64 12.83 -11.03
N ALA A 268 -12.21 11.89 -11.74
CA ALA A 268 -13.60 11.48 -11.62
C ALA A 268 -13.78 10.07 -11.03
N THR A 269 -12.73 9.25 -10.96
CA THR A 269 -12.84 7.82 -10.68
C THR A 269 -11.86 7.37 -9.59
N VAL A 270 -12.39 6.68 -8.59
CA VAL A 270 -11.60 6.10 -7.48
C VAL A 270 -11.58 4.58 -7.61
N ALA A 271 -10.38 3.98 -7.57
CA ALA A 271 -10.16 2.53 -7.55
C ALA A 271 -9.74 2.05 -6.16
N TYR A 272 -10.10 0.82 -5.82
CA TYR A 272 -9.82 0.21 -4.51
C TYR A 272 -9.81 -1.31 -4.61
N GLY A 273 -9.07 -1.96 -3.71
CA GLY A 273 -9.09 -3.41 -3.55
C GLY A 273 -10.20 -3.87 -2.62
N LEU A 274 -10.87 -4.96 -2.98
CA LEU A 274 -11.83 -5.65 -2.12
C LEU A 274 -11.46 -7.12 -2.01
N PRO A 275 -11.24 -7.65 -0.79
CA PRO A 275 -11.00 -9.07 -0.58
C PRO A 275 -12.18 -9.93 -1.05
N HIS A 276 -11.88 -11.11 -1.59
CA HIS A 276 -12.90 -12.12 -1.87
C HIS A 276 -13.57 -12.60 -0.57
N GLY A 277 -14.85 -12.93 -0.64
CA GLY A 277 -15.52 -13.64 0.44
C GLY A 277 -14.83 -14.99 0.70
N GLY A 278 -14.25 -15.16 1.91
CA GLY A 278 -13.46 -16.33 2.27
C GLY A 278 -11.95 -16.10 2.41
N GLY A 279 -11.47 -14.87 2.22
CA GLY A 279 -10.14 -14.41 2.66
C GLY A 279 -8.96 -14.80 1.77
N LYS A 280 -9.18 -15.35 0.58
CA LYS A 280 -8.10 -15.62 -0.39
C LYS A 280 -8.34 -14.79 -1.64
N GLY A 281 -7.36 -13.92 -1.98
CA GLY A 281 -7.41 -13.03 -3.13
C GLY A 281 -8.28 -11.80 -2.91
N ALA A 282 -8.25 -10.91 -3.87
CA ALA A 282 -9.00 -9.66 -3.91
C ALA A 282 -9.28 -9.29 -5.37
N ASP A 283 -10.26 -8.43 -5.58
CA ASP A 283 -10.54 -7.81 -6.86
C ASP A 283 -10.37 -6.29 -6.77
N VAL A 284 -9.92 -5.66 -7.83
CA VAL A 284 -9.90 -4.20 -7.95
C VAL A 284 -11.20 -3.73 -8.58
N TRP A 285 -11.85 -2.81 -7.88
CA TRP A 285 -13.08 -2.14 -8.28
C TRP A 285 -12.85 -0.65 -8.47
N ALA A 286 -13.74 0.01 -9.16
CA ALA A 286 -13.77 1.47 -9.28
C ALA A 286 -15.19 2.00 -9.10
N VAL A 287 -15.27 3.25 -8.62
CA VAL A 287 -16.53 3.95 -8.40
C VAL A 287 -16.35 5.43 -8.75
N PRO A 288 -17.40 6.10 -9.30
CA PRO A 288 -17.37 7.55 -9.52
C PRO A 288 -17.14 8.32 -8.21
N ALA A 289 -16.34 9.38 -8.28
CA ALA A 289 -15.94 10.18 -7.12
C ALA A 289 -17.00 11.22 -6.67
N ASP A 290 -18.08 11.36 -7.43
CA ASP A 290 -19.20 12.26 -7.15
C ASP A 290 -20.31 11.66 -6.27
N GLY A 291 -20.16 10.39 -5.88
CA GLY A 291 -21.13 9.66 -5.08
C GLY A 291 -22.25 9.02 -5.90
N GLY A 292 -22.30 9.28 -7.21
CA GLY A 292 -23.25 8.66 -8.13
C GLY A 292 -22.76 7.32 -8.71
N GLY A 293 -23.55 6.77 -9.62
CA GLY A 293 -23.20 5.56 -10.37
C GLY A 293 -23.16 4.30 -9.51
N ALA A 294 -22.59 3.24 -10.09
CA ALA A 294 -22.40 1.95 -9.40
C ALA A 294 -20.93 1.52 -9.47
N PRO A 295 -20.43 0.79 -8.48
CA PRO A 295 -19.12 0.19 -8.55
C PRO A 295 -19.00 -0.75 -9.75
N ARG A 296 -17.86 -0.70 -10.43
CA ARG A 296 -17.54 -1.59 -11.56
C ARG A 296 -16.25 -2.33 -11.30
N LEU A 297 -16.21 -3.59 -11.65
CA LEU A 297 -15.01 -4.41 -11.57
C LEU A 297 -13.99 -3.94 -12.62
N LEU A 298 -12.72 -3.78 -12.21
CA LEU A 298 -11.62 -3.43 -13.10
C LEU A 298 -10.69 -4.62 -13.36
N ALA A 299 -10.35 -5.36 -12.31
CA ALA A 299 -9.41 -6.46 -12.42
C ALA A 299 -9.75 -7.55 -11.41
N HIS A 300 -9.82 -8.79 -11.88
CA HIS A 300 -9.90 -9.96 -11.02
C HIS A 300 -8.52 -10.31 -10.42
N ASP A 301 -8.53 -11.00 -9.28
CA ASP A 301 -7.31 -11.48 -8.61
C ASP A 301 -6.24 -10.39 -8.49
N ALA A 302 -6.62 -9.22 -8.02
CA ALA A 302 -5.78 -8.03 -7.98
C ALA A 302 -6.06 -7.16 -6.75
N GLU A 303 -5.01 -6.50 -6.25
CA GLU A 303 -5.08 -5.48 -5.19
C GLU A 303 -4.02 -4.40 -5.38
N SER A 304 -3.97 -3.39 -4.49
CA SER A 304 -3.03 -2.26 -4.55
C SER A 304 -3.08 -1.52 -5.90
N PRO A 305 -4.24 -1.01 -6.33
CA PRO A 305 -4.37 -0.35 -7.61
C PRO A 305 -3.54 0.94 -7.69
N GLY A 306 -2.95 1.21 -8.87
CA GLY A 306 -2.28 2.46 -9.21
C GLY A 306 -2.49 2.76 -10.69
N ALA A 307 -2.91 3.99 -11.03
CA ALA A 307 -3.03 4.41 -12.42
C ALA A 307 -1.65 4.67 -13.03
N LEU A 308 -1.43 4.18 -14.25
CA LEU A 308 -0.28 4.48 -15.09
C LEU A 308 -0.73 5.28 -16.32
N GLY A 309 0.08 6.27 -16.71
CA GLY A 309 -0.19 7.10 -17.88
C GLY A 309 0.24 8.53 -17.69
#